data_05582af1eb55352c2d5f3f87485f8cbf
#
_entry.id   05582af1eb55352c2d5f3f87485f8cbf
#
_cell.length_a   1.000
_cell.length_b   1.000
_cell.length_c   1.000
_cell.angle_alpha   90.00
_cell.angle_beta   90.00
_cell.angle_gamma   90.00
#
_symmetry.space_group_name_H-M   'P 1'
#
loop_
_entity.id
_entity.type
_entity.pdbx_description
1 polymer ?
#
loop_
_entity_poly.entity_id
_entity_poly.type
_entity_poly.pdbx_seq_one_letter_code
_entity_poly.pdbx_strand_id
1 'polypeptide(L)' 'MNSPNPRLDLYDPKTLEALRQAFDGAWVMIQARDSFRDFEKDRELKTTLSRKLLRLSADGVTDPIELREWALEDFPLR' A
#
# COMPACT_ATOMS: atom_id res chain seq x y z
N MET A 1 -4.85 -7.27 31.81
CA MET A 1 -4.74 -7.24 30.59
C MET A 1 -4.45 -5.97 30.02
N ASN A 2 -3.88 -5.87 29.11
CA ASN A 2 -3.54 -4.72 28.61
C ASN A 2 -4.43 -4.29 27.60
N SER A 3 -4.70 -3.08 27.57
CA SER A 3 -5.43 -2.54 26.49
C SER A 3 -4.54 -2.57 25.29
N PRO A 4 -5.06 -2.96 24.18
CA PRO A 4 -4.25 -3.05 23.00
C PRO A 4 -3.80 -1.68 22.57
N ASN A 5 -2.57 -1.63 22.15
CA ASN A 5 -2.02 -0.46 21.56
C ASN A 5 -2.60 -0.36 20.16
N PRO A 6 -3.26 0.75 19.77
CA PRO A 6 -3.84 0.87 18.43
C PRO A 6 -2.83 0.64 17.33
N ARG A 7 -1.58 0.99 17.56
CA ARG A 7 -0.56 0.74 16.56
C ARG A 7 -0.33 -0.73 16.33
N LEU A 8 -0.36 -1.52 17.42
CA LEU A 8 -0.19 -2.96 17.29
C LEU A 8 -1.35 -3.58 16.55
N ASP A 9 -2.55 -3.05 16.73
CA ASP A 9 -3.70 -3.55 16.02
C ASP A 9 -3.56 -3.31 14.52
N LEU A 10 -3.00 -2.17 14.13
CA LEU A 10 -2.79 -1.87 12.72
C LEU A 10 -1.73 -2.74 12.10
N TYR A 11 -0.78 -3.22 12.92
CA TYR A 11 0.36 -3.94 12.39
C TYR A 11 0.35 -5.41 12.80
N ASP A 12 -0.83 -6.00 13.00
CA ASP A 12 -0.85 -7.42 13.28
C ASP A 12 -0.40 -8.20 12.04
N PRO A 13 -0.06 -9.48 12.18
CA PRO A 13 0.51 -10.23 11.05
C PRO A 13 -0.39 -10.28 9.83
N LYS A 14 -1.70 -10.38 10.02
CA LYS A 14 -2.62 -10.44 8.89
C LYS A 14 -2.65 -9.11 8.15
N THR A 15 -2.67 -8.02 8.89
CA THR A 15 -2.68 -6.70 8.27
C THR A 15 -1.38 -6.45 7.52
N LEU A 16 -0.26 -6.81 8.11
CA LEU A 16 1.03 -6.63 7.45
C LEU A 16 1.11 -7.45 6.17
N GLU A 17 0.61 -8.69 6.21
CA GLU A 17 0.63 -9.52 5.04
C GLU A 17 -0.26 -8.95 3.93
N ALA A 18 -1.44 -8.46 4.30
CA ALA A 18 -2.33 -7.85 3.32
C ALA A 18 -1.69 -6.61 2.70
N LEU A 19 -1.04 -5.79 3.52
CA LEU A 19 -0.36 -4.60 3.01
C LEU A 19 0.79 -4.99 2.07
N ARG A 20 1.54 -6.02 2.42
CA ARG A 20 2.64 -6.46 1.59
C ARG A 20 2.15 -6.98 0.24
N GLN A 21 1.10 -7.79 0.25
CA GLN A 21 0.54 -8.31 -0.98
C GLN A 21 -0.01 -7.19 -1.85
N ALA A 22 -0.70 -6.25 -1.22
CA ALA A 22 -1.25 -5.12 -1.96
C ALA A 22 -0.14 -4.27 -2.56
N PHE A 23 0.92 -4.03 -1.80
CA PHE A 23 2.03 -3.26 -2.30
C PHE A 23 2.69 -3.95 -3.49
N ASP A 24 2.98 -5.24 -3.34
CA ASP A 24 3.65 -5.97 -4.42
C ASP A 24 2.79 -5.98 -5.68
N GLY A 25 1.50 -6.25 -5.55
CA GLY A 25 0.62 -6.27 -6.69
C GLY A 25 0.48 -4.90 -7.34
N ALA A 26 0.33 -3.87 -6.54
CA ALA A 26 0.23 -2.51 -7.06
C ALA A 26 1.52 -2.10 -7.75
N TRP A 27 2.65 -2.44 -7.16
CA TRP A 27 3.93 -2.05 -7.73
C TRP A 27 4.16 -2.69 -9.10
N VAL A 28 3.77 -3.96 -9.25
CA VAL A 28 3.86 -4.62 -10.54
C VAL A 28 3.03 -3.88 -11.58
N MET A 29 1.83 -3.45 -11.21
CA MET A 29 0.98 -2.72 -12.14
C MET A 29 1.56 -1.35 -12.49
N ILE A 30 2.16 -0.67 -11.53
CA ILE A 30 2.80 0.61 -11.77
C ILE A 30 3.96 0.45 -12.75
N GLN A 31 4.77 -0.58 -12.54
CA GLN A 31 5.89 -0.84 -13.42
C GLN A 31 5.42 -1.17 -14.84
N ALA A 32 4.31 -1.87 -14.95
CA ALA A 32 3.80 -2.24 -16.26
C ALA A 32 3.30 -1.03 -17.04
N ARG A 33 2.83 0.00 -16.33
CA ARG A 33 2.30 1.20 -16.99
C ARG A 33 3.39 2.21 -17.31
N ASP A 34 4.50 2.19 -16.57
CA ASP A 34 5.54 3.19 -16.73
C ASP A 34 6.66 2.62 -17.57
N SER A 35 6.82 3.13 -18.78
CA SER A 35 7.87 2.67 -19.68
C SER A 35 9.23 3.21 -19.30
N PHE A 36 9.26 4.36 -18.67
CA PHE A 36 10.51 4.99 -18.27
C PHE A 36 10.73 4.83 -16.78
N ARG A 37 11.85 4.21 -16.44
CA ARG A 37 12.16 3.93 -15.05
C ARG A 37 13.21 4.94 -14.56
N ASP A 38 12.83 5.69 -13.55
CA ASP A 38 13.71 6.66 -12.91
C ASP A 38 13.79 6.26 -11.44
N PHE A 39 14.97 5.97 -10.97
CA PHE A 39 15.15 5.47 -9.59
C PHE A 39 14.64 6.46 -8.55
N GLU A 40 14.85 7.75 -8.78
CA GLU A 40 14.37 8.73 -7.83
C GLU A 40 12.84 8.76 -7.82
N LYS A 41 12.26 8.71 -9.00
CA LYS A 41 10.82 8.70 -9.11
C LYS A 41 10.22 7.43 -8.55
N ASP A 42 10.90 6.30 -8.75
CA ASP A 42 10.47 5.03 -8.17
C ASP A 42 10.39 5.13 -6.65
N ARG A 43 11.38 5.76 -6.02
CA ARG A 43 11.38 5.91 -4.59
C ARG A 43 10.19 6.74 -4.14
N GLU A 44 9.91 7.84 -4.83
CA GLU A 44 8.77 8.68 -4.49
C GLU A 44 7.46 7.92 -4.66
N LEU A 45 7.35 7.17 -5.74
CA LEU A 45 6.14 6.40 -6.00
C LEU A 45 5.93 5.33 -4.94
N LYS A 46 7.00 4.67 -4.52
CA LYS A 46 6.90 3.67 -3.46
C LYS A 46 6.46 4.29 -2.15
N THR A 47 6.99 5.46 -1.83
CA THR A 47 6.60 6.17 -0.61
C THR A 47 5.13 6.56 -0.68
N THR A 48 4.70 7.09 -1.80
CA THR A 48 3.30 7.49 -1.97
C THR A 48 2.39 6.27 -1.86
N LEU A 49 2.76 5.18 -2.51
CA LEU A 49 1.97 3.97 -2.46
C LEU A 49 1.86 3.44 -1.04
N SER A 50 2.98 3.41 -0.31
CA SER A 50 2.97 2.94 1.06
C SER A 50 2.06 3.78 1.93
N ARG A 51 2.10 5.10 1.77
CA ARG A 51 1.24 5.98 2.55
C ARG A 51 -0.24 5.74 2.26
N LYS A 52 -0.57 5.58 0.99
CA LYS A 52 -1.96 5.32 0.61
C LYS A 52 -2.45 4.00 1.20
N LEU A 53 -1.63 2.97 1.13
CA LEU A 53 -2.00 1.67 1.67
C LEU A 53 -2.17 1.72 3.18
N LEU A 54 -1.26 2.39 3.87
CA LEU A 54 -1.37 2.52 5.31
C LEU A 54 -2.62 3.29 5.70
N ARG A 55 -2.94 4.32 4.96
CA ARG A 55 -4.13 5.11 5.23
C ARG A 55 -5.39 4.29 5.04
N LEU A 56 -5.45 3.54 3.94
CA LEU A 56 -6.60 2.68 3.69
C LEU A 56 -6.75 1.63 4.78
N SER A 57 -5.64 1.05 5.21
CA SER A 57 -5.66 0.08 6.29
C SER A 57 -6.18 0.70 7.58
N ALA A 58 -5.77 1.92 7.87
CA ALA A 58 -6.24 2.63 9.06
C ALA A 58 -7.74 2.92 8.97
N ASP A 59 -8.25 3.06 7.75
CA ASP A 59 -9.68 3.29 7.53
C ASP A 59 -10.49 2.00 7.55
N GLY A 60 -9.83 0.86 7.74
CA GLY A 60 -10.55 -0.40 7.88
C GLY A 60 -10.50 -1.30 6.66
N VAL A 61 -9.81 -0.91 5.61
CA VAL A 61 -9.68 -1.74 4.42
C VAL A 61 -8.61 -2.79 4.68
N THR A 62 -9.01 -4.06 4.73
CA THR A 62 -8.09 -5.13 5.09
C THR A 62 -7.88 -6.15 3.98
N ASP A 63 -8.68 -6.11 2.93
CA ASP A 63 -8.54 -7.03 1.82
C ASP A 63 -7.41 -6.56 0.91
N PRO A 64 -6.40 -7.40 0.64
CA PRO A 64 -5.28 -6.98 -0.19
C PRO A 64 -5.70 -6.56 -1.60
N ILE A 65 -6.74 -7.17 -2.14
CA ILE A 65 -7.19 -6.78 -3.47
C ILE A 65 -7.81 -5.39 -3.45
N GLU A 66 -8.65 -5.11 -2.45
CA GLU A 66 -9.24 -3.78 -2.31
C GLU A 66 -8.19 -2.73 -2.02
N LEU A 67 -7.23 -3.06 -1.15
CA LEU A 67 -6.14 -2.14 -0.86
C LEU A 67 -5.41 -1.75 -2.14
N ARG A 68 -5.09 -2.74 -2.95
CA ARG A 68 -4.38 -2.48 -4.19
C ARG A 68 -5.21 -1.63 -5.14
N GLU A 69 -6.48 -1.98 -5.33
CA GLU A 69 -7.31 -1.28 -6.27
C GLU A 69 -7.55 0.17 -5.84
N TRP A 70 -7.85 0.37 -4.57
CA TRP A 70 -8.13 1.72 -4.09
C TRP A 70 -6.87 2.58 -4.06
N ALA A 71 -5.73 1.98 -3.77
CA ALA A 71 -4.49 2.73 -3.77
C ALA A 71 -4.12 3.20 -5.16
N LEU A 72 -4.46 2.41 -6.19
CA LEU A 72 -4.13 2.77 -7.56
C LEU A 72 -5.12 3.73 -8.18
N GLU A 73 -6.31 3.85 -7.62
CA GLU A 73 -7.37 4.64 -8.22
C GLU A 73 -6.96 6.09 -8.43
N ASP A 74 -6.37 6.69 -7.40
CA ASP A 74 -5.94 8.08 -7.49
C ASP A 74 -4.43 8.21 -7.54
N PHE A 75 -3.75 7.14 -7.93
CA PHE A 75 -2.31 7.15 -7.90
C PHE A 75 -1.78 8.07 -9.00
N PRO A 76 -0.76 8.89 -8.69
CA PRO A 76 -0.27 9.88 -9.64
C PRO A 76 0.61 9.24 -10.71
N LEU A 77 0.02 8.45 -11.56
CA LEU A 77 0.71 7.89 -12.72
C LEU A 77 0.52 8.80 -13.91
N ARG A 78 1.52 8.83 -14.75
CA ARG A 78 1.46 9.68 -15.91
C ARG A 78 1.07 8.92 -17.12
#